data_ba466716dc2202b4ee77dc44d5326919
#
_entry.id   ba466716dc2202b4ee77dc44d5326919
#
_cell.length_a   1.000
_cell.length_b   1.000
_cell.length_c   1.000
_cell.angle_alpha   90.00
_cell.angle_beta   90.00
_cell.angle_gamma   90.00
#
_symmetry.space_group_name_H-M   'P 1'
#
loop_
_entity.id
_entity.type
_entity.pdbx_description
1 polymer ?
#
loop_
_entity_poly.entity_id
_entity_poly.type
_entity_poly.pdbx_seq_one_letter_code
_entity_poly.pdbx_strand_id
1 'polypeptide(L)'
;IAIVLAAVFIVIYIAIRFSTLSGLSAGVSGVVALIHDVFIVFLVFGVCKIPINDAFVSVVLTIIGYSINDTIVLYDRIREHMQGHSKEGLVPLVNRSITETLARSINTALSTIFCVAIILVFGLIYNIDSIIVFALPMLAGMISGCYSTICIAGAVWVTWKEKKSKNKSIKQKK
;
A
#
# COMPACT_ATOMS: atom_id res chain seq x y z
N ILE A 1 13.90 -10.71 10.39
CA ILE A 1 13.28 -11.94 9.85
C ILE A 1 11.78 -11.73 9.66
N ALA A 2 10.99 -11.28 10.68
CA ALA A 2 9.55 -11.14 10.61
C ALA A 2 9.05 -10.26 9.42
N ILE A 3 9.65 -9.10 9.21
CA ILE A 3 9.29 -8.19 8.10
C ILE A 3 9.53 -8.84 6.74
N VAL A 4 10.64 -9.56 6.57
CA VAL A 4 10.96 -10.27 5.32
C VAL A 4 9.97 -11.40 5.07
N LEU A 5 9.63 -12.18 6.09
CA LEU A 5 8.61 -13.22 5.99
C LEU A 5 7.26 -12.63 5.64
N ALA A 6 6.84 -11.56 6.29
CA ALA A 6 5.59 -10.87 5.96
C ALA A 6 5.56 -10.40 4.49
N ALA A 7 6.63 -9.78 4.00
CA ALA A 7 6.74 -9.35 2.61
C ALA A 7 6.64 -10.53 1.62
N VAL A 8 7.33 -11.65 1.91
CA VAL A 8 7.27 -12.86 1.07
C VAL A 8 5.85 -13.43 1.02
N PHE A 9 5.19 -13.60 2.18
CA PHE A 9 3.82 -14.10 2.23
C PHE A 9 2.84 -13.18 1.51
N ILE A 10 3.00 -11.87 1.61
CA ILE A 10 2.17 -10.88 0.90
C ILE A 10 2.35 -11.01 -0.62
N VAL A 11 3.59 -11.13 -1.11
CA VAL A 11 3.84 -11.33 -2.54
C VAL A 11 3.18 -12.61 -3.04
N ILE A 12 3.33 -13.70 -2.31
CA ILE A 12 2.71 -14.99 -2.66
C ILE A 12 1.19 -14.86 -2.67
N TYR A 13 0.61 -14.25 -1.64
CA TYR A 13 -0.84 -14.04 -1.54
C TYR A 13 -1.37 -13.21 -2.73
N ILE A 14 -0.74 -12.07 -3.05
CA ILE A 14 -1.15 -11.22 -4.17
C ILE A 14 -0.96 -11.94 -5.50
N ALA A 15 0.14 -12.69 -5.68
CA ALA A 15 0.40 -13.43 -6.90
C ALA A 15 -0.67 -14.49 -7.18
N ILE A 16 -1.12 -15.21 -6.14
CA ILE A 16 -2.20 -16.21 -6.24
C ILE A 16 -3.54 -15.51 -6.46
N ARG A 17 -3.85 -14.51 -5.63
CA ARG A 17 -5.15 -13.81 -5.63
C ARG A 17 -5.43 -13.09 -6.94
N PHE A 18 -4.39 -12.51 -7.57
CA PHE A 18 -4.49 -11.70 -8.79
C PHE A 18 -3.80 -12.33 -9.99
N SER A 19 -3.82 -13.64 -10.10
CA SER A 19 -3.22 -14.38 -11.25
C SER A 19 -3.74 -13.88 -12.61
N THR A 20 -5.01 -13.48 -12.69
CA THR A 20 -5.65 -12.92 -13.89
C THR A 20 -5.10 -11.55 -14.31
N LEU A 21 -4.59 -10.75 -13.35
CA LEU A 21 -3.97 -9.43 -13.62
C LEU A 21 -2.48 -9.51 -13.99
N SER A 22 -1.91 -10.69 -14.21
CA SER A 22 -0.48 -10.96 -14.20
C SER A 22 0.07 -10.81 -12.75
N GLY A 23 -0.36 -11.70 -11.87
CA GLY A 23 -0.20 -11.65 -10.41
C GLY A 23 1.18 -11.20 -9.90
N LEU A 24 2.27 -11.62 -10.56
CA LEU A 24 3.63 -11.18 -10.19
C LEU A 24 3.83 -9.67 -10.34
N SER A 25 3.31 -9.05 -11.42
CA SER A 25 3.47 -7.60 -11.60
C SER A 25 2.65 -6.79 -10.60
N ALA A 26 1.45 -7.26 -10.24
CA ALA A 26 0.62 -6.66 -9.21
C ALA A 26 1.28 -6.81 -7.82
N GLY A 27 1.82 -8.01 -7.52
CA GLY A 27 2.53 -8.27 -6.28
C GLY A 27 3.77 -7.38 -6.09
N VAL A 28 4.61 -7.29 -7.11
CA VAL A 28 5.82 -6.43 -7.06
C VAL A 28 5.44 -4.96 -6.92
N SER A 29 4.42 -4.47 -7.63
CA SER A 29 3.97 -3.08 -7.51
C SER A 29 3.43 -2.77 -6.11
N GLY A 30 2.71 -3.71 -5.49
CA GLY A 30 2.26 -3.60 -4.11
C GLY A 30 3.44 -3.55 -3.12
N VAL A 31 4.46 -4.40 -3.33
CA VAL A 31 5.67 -4.37 -2.49
C VAL A 31 6.44 -3.07 -2.61
N VAL A 32 6.52 -2.46 -3.80
CA VAL A 32 7.14 -1.14 -3.97
C VAL A 32 6.41 -0.08 -3.11
N ALA A 33 5.08 -0.09 -3.09
CA ALA A 33 4.30 0.79 -2.24
C ALA A 33 4.56 0.52 -0.74
N LEU A 34 4.63 -0.76 -0.33
CA LEU A 34 4.94 -1.14 1.05
C LEU A 34 6.36 -0.72 1.49
N ILE A 35 7.36 -0.83 0.61
CA ILE A 35 8.72 -0.35 0.89
C ILE A 35 8.71 1.17 1.14
N HIS A 36 7.97 1.92 0.34
CA HIS A 36 7.78 3.35 0.57
C HIS A 36 7.18 3.63 1.95
N ASP A 37 6.12 2.91 2.35
CA ASP A 37 5.45 3.12 3.63
C ASP A 37 6.36 2.78 4.82
N VAL A 38 7.09 1.68 4.75
CA VAL A 38 8.09 1.28 5.75
C VAL A 38 9.20 2.32 5.85
N PHE A 39 9.63 2.89 4.71
CA PHE A 39 10.65 3.93 4.68
C PHE A 39 10.15 5.21 5.38
N ILE A 40 8.90 5.63 5.18
CA ILE A 40 8.32 6.76 5.89
C ILE A 40 8.27 6.51 7.41
N VAL A 41 7.84 5.31 7.84
CA VAL A 41 7.87 4.94 9.27
C VAL A 41 9.28 5.02 9.82
N PHE A 42 10.27 4.48 9.10
CA PHE A 42 11.68 4.53 9.50
C PHE A 42 12.18 5.98 9.64
N LEU A 43 11.82 6.86 8.71
CA LEU A 43 12.16 8.28 8.78
C LEU A 43 11.57 8.95 10.02
N VAL A 44 10.32 8.64 10.37
CA VAL A 44 9.67 9.19 11.59
C VAL A 44 10.42 8.74 12.84
N PHE A 45 10.81 7.46 12.94
CA PHE A 45 11.63 6.99 14.06
C PHE A 45 12.95 7.75 14.16
N GLY A 46 13.61 7.98 13.01
CA GLY A 46 14.88 8.73 12.95
C GLY A 46 14.73 10.21 13.34
N VAL A 47 13.74 10.90 12.76
CA VAL A 47 13.50 12.34 13.02
C VAL A 47 13.07 12.60 14.47
N CYS A 48 12.19 11.75 14.99
CA CYS A 48 11.73 11.84 16.38
C CYS A 48 12.72 11.26 17.40
N LYS A 49 13.87 10.75 16.94
CA LYS A 49 14.91 10.10 17.77
C LYS A 49 14.34 8.96 18.64
N ILE A 50 13.36 8.24 18.13
CA ILE A 50 12.76 7.09 18.79
C ILE A 50 13.70 5.89 18.58
N PRO A 51 14.07 5.15 19.65
CA PRO A 51 14.93 3.98 19.51
C PRO A 51 14.22 2.87 18.70
N ILE A 52 14.98 2.22 17.80
CA ILE A 52 14.48 1.07 17.04
C ILE A 52 14.47 -0.14 17.96
N ASN A 53 13.27 -0.49 18.42
CA ASN A 53 12.99 -1.61 19.33
C ASN A 53 11.79 -2.42 18.81
N ASP A 54 11.20 -3.25 19.66
CA ASP A 54 10.02 -4.07 19.30
C ASP A 54 8.81 -3.24 18.85
N ALA A 55 8.68 -1.98 19.32
CA ALA A 55 7.64 -1.07 18.85
C ALA A 55 7.80 -0.75 17.35
N PHE A 56 9.03 -0.55 16.87
CA PHE A 56 9.29 -0.35 15.44
C PHE A 56 8.79 -1.54 14.60
N VAL A 57 9.14 -2.77 15.00
CA VAL A 57 8.70 -3.98 14.29
C VAL A 57 7.18 -4.08 14.30
N SER A 58 6.55 -3.81 15.44
CA SER A 58 5.09 -3.86 15.59
C SER A 58 4.38 -2.83 14.71
N VAL A 59 4.88 -1.57 14.68
CA VAL A 59 4.35 -0.52 13.80
C VAL A 59 4.50 -0.90 12.33
N VAL A 60 5.68 -1.34 11.92
CA VAL A 60 5.94 -1.74 10.52
C VAL A 60 5.01 -2.87 10.08
N LEU A 61 4.85 -3.92 10.89
CA LEU A 61 3.95 -5.03 10.56
C LEU A 61 2.49 -4.58 10.47
N THR A 62 2.07 -3.68 11.37
CA THR A 62 0.71 -3.11 11.35
C THR A 62 0.48 -2.28 10.08
N ILE A 63 1.42 -1.42 9.71
CA ILE A 63 1.32 -0.59 8.49
C ILE A 63 1.35 -1.45 7.23
N ILE A 64 2.17 -2.49 7.17
CA ILE A 64 2.17 -3.45 6.07
C ILE A 64 0.78 -4.08 5.92
N GLY A 65 0.18 -4.55 7.01
CA GLY A 65 -1.16 -5.14 6.98
C GLY A 65 -2.25 -4.15 6.58
N TYR A 66 -2.16 -2.92 7.07
CA TYR A 66 -3.08 -1.84 6.74
C TYR A 66 -3.00 -1.43 5.26
N SER A 67 -1.82 -1.12 4.76
CA SER A 67 -1.58 -0.66 3.39
C SER A 67 -1.92 -1.73 2.35
N ILE A 68 -1.58 -3.00 2.62
CA ILE A 68 -1.89 -4.10 1.70
C ILE A 68 -3.40 -4.32 1.55
N ASN A 69 -4.18 -4.15 2.62
CA ASN A 69 -5.62 -4.30 2.55
C ASN A 69 -6.25 -3.33 1.55
N ASP A 70 -5.83 -2.07 1.55
CA ASP A 70 -6.32 -1.05 0.62
C ASP A 70 -5.85 -1.32 -0.82
N THR A 71 -4.60 -1.73 -0.99
CA THR A 71 -4.04 -2.14 -2.29
C THR A 71 -4.80 -3.33 -2.91
N ILE A 72 -5.23 -4.29 -2.10
CA ILE A 72 -6.05 -5.42 -2.55
C ILE A 72 -7.40 -4.94 -3.09
N VAL A 73 -8.05 -4.00 -2.41
CA VAL A 73 -9.33 -3.43 -2.85
C VAL A 73 -9.20 -2.74 -4.20
N LEU A 74 -8.13 -1.96 -4.40
CA LEU A 74 -7.83 -1.32 -5.67
C LEU A 74 -7.63 -2.36 -6.79
N TYR A 75 -6.82 -3.38 -6.55
CA TYR A 75 -6.55 -4.41 -7.55
C TYR A 75 -7.77 -5.29 -7.85
N ASP A 76 -8.63 -5.56 -6.89
CA ASP A 76 -9.90 -6.24 -7.13
C ASP A 76 -10.79 -5.41 -8.07
N ARG A 77 -10.86 -4.10 -7.88
CA ARG A 77 -11.63 -3.21 -8.75
C ARG A 77 -11.05 -3.14 -10.17
N ILE A 78 -9.74 -3.04 -10.30
CA ILE A 78 -9.06 -3.11 -11.60
C ILE A 78 -9.37 -4.44 -12.30
N ARG A 79 -9.34 -5.56 -11.58
CA ARG A 79 -9.65 -6.89 -12.13
C ARG A 79 -11.08 -6.97 -12.63
N GLU A 80 -12.03 -6.46 -11.86
CA GLU A 80 -13.45 -6.43 -12.22
C GLU A 80 -13.68 -5.66 -13.53
N HIS A 81 -13.10 -4.47 -13.66
CA HIS A 81 -13.18 -3.69 -14.89
C HIS A 81 -12.50 -4.36 -16.08
N MET A 82 -11.38 -5.02 -15.87
CA MET A 82 -10.71 -5.75 -16.96
C MET A 82 -11.54 -6.92 -17.50
N GLN A 83 -12.37 -7.55 -16.67
CA GLN A 83 -13.25 -8.64 -17.09
C GLN A 83 -14.50 -8.13 -17.80
N GLY A 84 -14.99 -6.93 -17.48
CA GLY A 84 -16.23 -6.38 -18.02
C GLY A 84 -16.06 -5.49 -19.27
N HIS A 85 -14.89 -4.87 -19.47
CA HIS A 85 -14.70 -3.81 -20.48
C HIS A 85 -13.38 -3.97 -21.25
N SER A 86 -13.30 -4.96 -22.12
CA SER A 86 -12.08 -5.24 -22.89
C SER A 86 -11.68 -4.20 -23.95
N LYS A 87 -12.49 -3.14 -24.17
CA LYS A 87 -12.27 -2.12 -25.21
C LYS A 87 -11.62 -0.83 -24.73
N GLU A 88 -11.58 -0.58 -23.43
CA GLU A 88 -10.91 0.61 -22.86
C GLU A 88 -9.40 0.38 -22.76
N GLY A 89 -8.62 1.46 -22.97
CA GLY A 89 -7.17 1.44 -22.71
C GLY A 89 -6.87 1.19 -21.23
N LEU A 90 -5.69 0.62 -20.95
CA LEU A 90 -5.32 0.25 -19.56
C LEU A 90 -5.29 1.44 -18.60
N VAL A 91 -4.78 2.60 -19.05
CA VAL A 91 -4.67 3.80 -18.22
C VAL A 91 -6.05 4.36 -17.81
N PRO A 92 -7.01 4.59 -18.74
CA PRO A 92 -8.35 5.03 -18.38
C PRO A 92 -9.05 4.05 -17.40
N LEU A 93 -8.92 2.75 -17.64
CA LEU A 93 -9.50 1.71 -16.79
C LEU A 93 -8.98 1.78 -15.35
N VAL A 94 -7.66 1.94 -15.17
CA VAL A 94 -7.07 2.04 -13.83
C VAL A 94 -7.44 3.35 -13.15
N ASN A 95 -7.44 4.48 -13.87
CA ASN A 95 -7.87 5.76 -13.31
C ASN A 95 -9.33 5.71 -12.84
N ARG A 96 -10.20 5.07 -13.60
CA ARG A 96 -11.59 4.84 -13.21
C ARG A 96 -11.68 3.98 -11.95
N SER A 97 -10.92 2.88 -11.89
CA SER A 97 -10.87 2.00 -10.72
C SER A 97 -10.42 2.74 -9.46
N ILE A 98 -9.37 3.58 -9.57
CA ILE A 98 -8.91 4.44 -8.48
C ILE A 98 -10.02 5.39 -8.04
N THR A 99 -10.67 6.09 -8.96
CA THR A 99 -11.74 7.05 -8.63
C THR A 99 -12.90 6.38 -7.91
N GLU A 100 -13.30 5.18 -8.33
CA GLU A 100 -14.41 4.45 -7.71
C GLU A 100 -14.06 3.89 -6.31
N THR A 101 -12.79 3.55 -6.05
CA THR A 101 -12.35 3.07 -4.74
C THR A 101 -11.96 4.21 -3.78
N LEU A 102 -11.70 5.41 -4.30
CA LEU A 102 -11.13 6.53 -3.57
C LEU A 102 -11.94 6.90 -2.31
N ALA A 103 -13.26 7.03 -2.45
CA ALA A 103 -14.12 7.39 -1.31
C ALA A 103 -14.06 6.35 -0.19
N ARG A 104 -14.01 5.07 -0.54
CA ARG A 104 -13.86 3.97 0.43
C ARG A 104 -12.50 4.03 1.12
N SER A 105 -11.41 4.17 0.35
CA SER A 105 -10.05 4.26 0.89
C SER A 105 -9.89 5.45 1.83
N ILE A 106 -10.39 6.63 1.44
CA ILE A 106 -10.35 7.82 2.28
C ILE A 106 -11.18 7.63 3.57
N ASN A 107 -12.39 7.10 3.48
CA ASN A 107 -13.25 6.90 4.66
C ASN A 107 -12.62 5.90 5.64
N THR A 108 -12.04 4.80 5.14
CA THR A 108 -11.33 3.83 5.97
C THR A 108 -10.09 4.46 6.61
N ALA A 109 -9.30 5.22 5.84
CA ALA A 109 -8.13 5.91 6.35
C ALA A 109 -8.51 6.94 7.42
N LEU A 110 -9.50 7.79 7.18
CA LEU A 110 -9.96 8.78 8.15
C LEU A 110 -10.43 8.15 9.46
N SER A 111 -11.21 7.07 9.39
CA SER A 111 -11.71 6.38 10.58
C SER A 111 -10.57 5.81 11.42
N THR A 112 -9.61 5.13 10.80
CA THR A 112 -8.48 4.53 11.51
C THR A 112 -7.49 5.58 12.03
N ILE A 113 -7.17 6.60 11.23
CA ILE A 113 -6.33 7.74 11.63
C ILE A 113 -6.94 8.46 12.82
N PHE A 114 -8.26 8.69 12.82
CA PHE A 114 -8.96 9.32 13.92
C PHE A 114 -8.84 8.51 15.22
N CYS A 115 -9.03 7.18 15.15
CA CYS A 115 -8.86 6.32 16.33
C CYS A 115 -7.43 6.39 16.89
N VAL A 116 -6.41 6.30 16.03
CA VAL A 116 -5.01 6.34 16.47
C VAL A 116 -4.62 7.75 16.96
N ALA A 117 -5.18 8.80 16.35
CA ALA A 117 -4.99 10.18 16.82
C ALA A 117 -5.53 10.40 18.24
N ILE A 118 -6.69 9.84 18.56
CA ILE A 118 -7.24 9.89 19.93
C ILE A 118 -6.27 9.18 20.89
N ILE A 119 -5.79 7.99 20.54
CA ILE A 119 -4.83 7.26 21.38
C ILE A 119 -3.55 8.08 21.59
N LEU A 120 -3.04 8.72 20.53
CA LEU A 120 -1.87 9.59 20.64
C LEU A 120 -2.12 10.80 21.57
N VAL A 121 -3.28 11.46 21.44
CA VAL A 121 -3.65 12.59 22.30
C VAL A 121 -3.70 12.16 23.78
N PHE A 122 -4.29 11.01 24.09
CA PHE A 122 -4.28 10.46 25.43
C PHE A 122 -2.86 10.15 25.92
N GLY A 123 -2.02 9.56 25.08
CA GLY A 123 -0.61 9.31 25.38
C GLY A 123 0.14 10.60 25.76
N LEU A 124 -0.11 11.68 25.00
CA LEU A 124 0.50 12.99 25.25
C LEU A 124 -0.02 13.65 26.53
N ILE A 125 -1.33 13.61 26.80
CA ILE A 125 -1.94 14.20 27.99
C ILE A 125 -1.44 13.53 29.27
N TYR A 126 -1.34 12.20 29.26
CA TYR A 126 -0.95 11.41 30.43
C TYR A 126 0.56 11.08 30.45
N ASN A 127 1.35 11.61 29.51
CA ASN A 127 2.80 11.37 29.36
C ASN A 127 3.16 9.87 29.34
N ILE A 128 2.41 9.07 28.57
CA ILE A 128 2.64 7.63 28.44
C ILE A 128 3.54 7.39 27.22
N ASP A 129 4.86 7.38 27.44
CA ASP A 129 5.87 7.25 26.37
C ASP A 129 5.66 6.03 25.46
N SER A 130 5.27 4.89 26.01
CA SER A 130 5.03 3.67 25.23
C SER A 130 3.90 3.83 24.19
N ILE A 131 2.88 4.64 24.51
CA ILE A 131 1.79 4.95 23.58
C ILE A 131 2.28 5.93 22.51
N ILE A 132 3.02 6.96 22.90
CA ILE A 132 3.53 7.98 21.98
C ILE A 132 4.47 7.36 20.94
N VAL A 133 5.41 6.52 21.40
CA VAL A 133 6.40 5.82 20.57
C VAL A 133 5.73 4.91 19.53
N PHE A 134 4.57 4.36 19.83
CA PHE A 134 3.80 3.52 18.92
C PHE A 134 2.85 4.32 18.02
N ALA A 135 2.03 5.20 18.61
CA ALA A 135 0.94 5.86 17.90
C ALA A 135 1.42 6.92 16.90
N LEU A 136 2.48 7.66 17.21
CA LEU A 136 2.97 8.74 16.35
C LEU A 136 3.52 8.20 15.02
N PRO A 137 4.45 7.22 14.97
CA PRO A 137 4.90 6.64 13.71
C PRO A 137 3.78 5.88 12.98
N MET A 138 2.85 5.29 13.71
CA MET A 138 1.71 4.59 13.15
C MET A 138 0.79 5.55 12.36
N LEU A 139 0.51 6.76 12.90
CA LEU A 139 -0.23 7.79 12.18
C LEU A 139 0.45 8.18 10.86
N ALA A 140 1.74 8.45 10.90
CA ALA A 140 2.50 8.80 9.70
C ALA A 140 2.46 7.66 8.66
N GLY A 141 2.63 6.41 9.10
CA GLY A 141 2.56 5.23 8.26
C GLY A 141 1.17 5.02 7.63
N MET A 142 0.09 5.28 8.36
CA MET A 142 -1.28 5.19 7.82
C MET A 142 -1.56 6.25 6.75
N ILE A 143 -1.13 7.49 6.96
CA ILE A 143 -1.23 8.56 5.96
C ILE A 143 -0.42 8.19 4.72
N SER A 144 0.81 7.71 4.90
CA SER A 144 1.65 7.21 3.82
C SER A 144 0.99 6.07 3.05
N GLY A 145 0.42 5.07 3.75
CA GLY A 145 -0.24 3.91 3.14
C GLY A 145 -1.45 4.29 2.28
N CYS A 146 -2.26 5.25 2.72
CA CYS A 146 -3.35 5.77 1.91
C CYS A 146 -2.82 6.42 0.61
N TYR A 147 -1.78 7.25 0.71
CA TYR A 147 -1.14 7.87 -0.44
C TYR A 147 -0.49 6.85 -1.37
N SER A 148 0.27 5.91 -0.84
CA SER A 148 1.05 4.94 -1.63
C SER A 148 0.15 3.99 -2.43
N THR A 149 -0.98 3.57 -1.88
CA THR A 149 -1.95 2.73 -2.59
C THR A 149 -2.52 3.46 -3.81
N ILE A 150 -2.94 4.72 -3.64
CA ILE A 150 -3.58 5.50 -4.70
C ILE A 150 -2.57 5.94 -5.75
N CYS A 151 -1.44 6.51 -5.32
CA CYS A 151 -0.50 7.18 -6.20
C CYS A 151 0.66 6.30 -6.69
N ILE A 152 1.07 5.28 -5.91
CA ILE A 152 2.24 4.47 -6.22
C ILE A 152 1.84 3.10 -6.79
N ALA A 153 1.04 2.31 -6.06
CA ALA A 153 0.74 0.94 -6.45
C ALA A 153 0.08 0.84 -7.83
N GLY A 154 -0.96 1.63 -8.08
CA GLY A 154 -1.66 1.68 -9.36
C GLY A 154 -0.77 2.18 -10.51
N ALA A 155 -0.05 3.29 -10.30
CA ALA A 155 0.80 3.91 -11.32
C ALA A 155 1.99 3.01 -11.71
N VAL A 156 2.67 2.40 -10.74
CA VAL A 156 3.78 1.47 -10.99
C VAL A 156 3.32 0.26 -11.79
N TRP A 157 2.16 -0.31 -11.42
CA TRP A 157 1.61 -1.46 -12.13
C TRP A 157 1.25 -1.14 -13.59
N VAL A 158 0.59 0.01 -13.85
CA VAL A 158 0.21 0.45 -15.21
C VAL A 158 1.44 0.66 -16.08
N THR A 159 2.41 1.45 -15.60
CA THR A 159 3.65 1.75 -16.33
C THR A 159 4.43 0.49 -16.68
N TRP A 160 4.48 -0.47 -15.78
CA TRP A 160 5.14 -1.76 -16.06
C TRP A 160 4.41 -2.54 -17.16
N LYS A 161 3.09 -2.61 -17.07
CA LYS A 161 2.28 -3.39 -18.02
C LYS A 161 2.30 -2.78 -19.43
N GLU A 162 2.29 -1.43 -19.54
CA GLU A 162 2.44 -0.75 -20.83
C GLU A 162 3.81 -0.99 -21.47
N LYS A 163 4.90 -0.89 -20.70
CA LYS A 163 6.24 -1.20 -21.21
C LYS A 163 6.34 -2.62 -21.74
N LYS A 164 5.75 -3.59 -21.02
CA LYS A 164 5.75 -4.99 -21.44
C LYS A 164 4.93 -5.22 -22.72
N SER A 165 3.83 -4.51 -22.89
CA SER A 165 2.99 -4.55 -24.11
C SER A 165 3.74 -3.97 -25.32
N LYS A 166 4.35 -2.78 -25.17
CA LYS A 166 5.15 -2.16 -26.23
C LYS A 166 6.33 -3.04 -26.69
N ASN A 167 7.03 -3.66 -25.75
CA ASN A 167 8.15 -4.55 -26.07
C ASN A 167 7.70 -5.83 -26.81
N LYS A 168 6.49 -6.34 -26.55
CA LYS A 168 5.94 -7.48 -27.29
C LYS A 168 5.59 -7.09 -28.73
N SER A 169 4.99 -5.93 -28.95
CA SER A 169 4.61 -5.45 -30.29
C SER A 169 5.84 -5.19 -31.19
N ILE A 170 6.95 -4.72 -30.59
CA ILE A 170 8.21 -4.50 -31.34
C ILE A 170 8.86 -5.84 -31.72
N LYS A 171 8.78 -6.87 -30.85
CA LYS A 171 9.34 -8.21 -31.17
C LYS A 171 8.53 -8.99 -32.20
N GLN A 172 7.25 -8.69 -32.38
CA GLN A 172 6.41 -9.31 -33.41
C GLN A 172 6.53 -8.64 -34.77
N LYS A 173 7.13 -7.45 -34.87
CA LYS A 173 7.39 -6.73 -36.12
C LYS A 173 8.81 -6.96 -36.68
N LYS A 174 9.65 -7.71 -35.99
CA LYS A 174 10.96 -8.19 -36.44
C LYS A 174 10.88 -9.68 -36.82
#